data_53a33031306c82d4fa7260689312f96c
#
_entry.id   53a33031306c82d4fa7260689312f96c
#
_cell.length_a   1.000
_cell.length_b   1.000
_cell.length_c   1.000
_cell.angle_alpha   90.00
_cell.angle_beta   90.00
_cell.angle_gamma   90.00
#
_symmetry.space_group_name_H-M   'P 1'
#
loop_
_entity.id
_entity.type
_entity.pdbx_description
1 polymer ?
#
loop_
_entity_poly.entity_id
_entity_poly.type
_entity_poly.pdbx_seq_one_letter_code
_entity_poly.pdbx_strand_id
1 'polypeptide(L)'
;MINNNPQYYFLVYGAYFIVSGIFSFLINSLFLKFVRTLGIRNQDDTIIRWGSQSKPAVGGFSFYIIFLLSIIIYPVFFDSSQVFLNKQFIGVLLAGMLGFLLGLADDAYDTRPFLKFSTQVTCAIILLVTGTEITISYVEVINYIITIIWVVGIMNSLNMLDNMDGITTTVSISIILSALAVMVFHHEYNSVYFIMMLGVMAALGGFLFFNWHPSKMYMGDTGSQFLGIFLAAMGIRYLWNAEPPSGDLISARNLFLPLIVFLMPLIDTTTVIINRLSKGKSPFIGGKDHTTHALAYLGLSDRQVALVFWAVTLISLLLVIIMEKFLKEWTHIYSALFSIYVVLMFSIFFYATVSVNKKRAALK
;
A
#
# COMPACT_ATOMS: atom_id res chain seq x y z
N MET A 1 0.76 -33.05 14.18
CA MET A 1 2.12 -33.16 13.57
C MET A 1 2.15 -32.19 12.41
N ILE A 2 2.77 -31.03 12.62
CA ILE A 2 2.90 -30.01 11.56
C ILE A 2 4.00 -30.51 10.63
N ASN A 3 3.64 -30.70 9.39
CA ASN A 3 4.54 -31.22 8.37
C ASN A 3 5.50 -30.09 7.97
N ASN A 4 6.74 -30.08 8.50
CA ASN A 4 7.78 -29.11 8.15
C ASN A 4 8.31 -29.30 6.70
N ASN A 5 7.50 -29.91 5.84
CA ASN A 5 7.87 -30.13 4.46
C ASN A 5 7.60 -28.83 3.64
N PRO A 6 8.61 -28.23 3.01
CA PRO A 6 8.45 -27.05 2.16
C PRO A 6 7.41 -27.25 1.04
N GLN A 7 7.23 -28.46 0.53
CA GLN A 7 6.22 -28.80 -0.48
C GLN A 7 4.80 -28.61 0.06
N TYR A 8 4.55 -28.89 1.34
CA TYR A 8 3.25 -28.67 1.98
C TYR A 8 2.89 -27.18 1.99
N TYR A 9 3.82 -26.33 2.42
CA TYR A 9 3.60 -24.87 2.42
C TYR A 9 3.32 -24.35 1.01
N PHE A 10 4.10 -24.78 0.04
CA PHE A 10 3.93 -24.36 -1.35
C PHE A 10 2.53 -24.74 -1.89
N LEU A 11 2.07 -25.94 -1.59
CA LEU A 11 0.76 -26.43 -2.03
C LEU A 11 -0.37 -25.67 -1.35
N VAL A 12 -0.31 -25.51 -0.01
CA VAL A 12 -1.35 -24.80 0.77
C VAL A 12 -1.44 -23.34 0.35
N TYR A 13 -0.29 -22.64 0.28
CA TYR A 13 -0.27 -21.23 -0.10
C TYR A 13 -0.65 -21.01 -1.57
N GLY A 14 -0.22 -21.90 -2.47
CA GLY A 14 -0.62 -21.84 -3.88
C GLY A 14 -2.11 -22.03 -4.07
N ALA A 15 -2.69 -23.07 -3.42
CA ALA A 15 -4.13 -23.30 -3.45
C ALA A 15 -4.91 -22.14 -2.83
N TYR A 16 -4.47 -21.63 -1.67
CA TYR A 16 -5.09 -20.50 -1.01
C TYR A 16 -5.07 -19.24 -1.89
N PHE A 17 -3.95 -18.94 -2.53
CA PHE A 17 -3.80 -17.79 -3.43
C PHE A 17 -4.80 -17.87 -4.61
N ILE A 18 -4.86 -19.03 -5.27
CA ILE A 18 -5.77 -19.23 -6.41
C ILE A 18 -7.23 -19.10 -5.97
N VAL A 19 -7.62 -19.78 -4.89
CA VAL A 19 -9.00 -19.75 -4.37
C VAL A 19 -9.39 -18.34 -3.95
N SER A 20 -8.52 -17.63 -3.23
CA SER A 20 -8.76 -16.24 -2.80
C SER A 20 -8.87 -15.27 -3.99
N GLY A 21 -8.05 -15.44 -5.03
CA GLY A 21 -8.13 -14.65 -6.26
C GLY A 21 -9.45 -14.86 -7.00
N ILE A 22 -9.87 -16.12 -7.16
CA ILE A 22 -11.17 -16.46 -7.76
C ILE A 22 -12.31 -15.89 -6.91
N PHE A 23 -12.25 -16.03 -5.59
CA PHE A 23 -13.27 -15.53 -4.69
C PHE A 23 -13.37 -14.00 -4.74
N SER A 24 -12.24 -13.29 -4.79
CA SER A 24 -12.22 -11.84 -5.01
C SER A 24 -12.88 -11.46 -6.34
N PHE A 25 -12.53 -12.15 -7.42
CA PHE A 25 -13.16 -11.93 -8.72
C PHE A 25 -14.68 -12.11 -8.65
N LEU A 26 -15.17 -13.15 -8.00
CA LEU A 26 -16.61 -13.43 -7.84
C LEU A 26 -17.29 -12.36 -6.99
N ILE A 27 -16.71 -11.95 -5.87
CA ILE A 27 -17.24 -10.88 -5.00
C ILE A 27 -17.37 -9.57 -5.81
N ASN A 28 -16.31 -9.16 -6.50
CA ASN A 28 -16.32 -7.92 -7.27
C ASN A 28 -17.31 -7.98 -8.44
N SER A 29 -17.44 -9.14 -9.10
CA SER A 29 -18.46 -9.37 -10.14
C SER A 29 -19.88 -9.22 -9.59
N LEU A 30 -20.12 -9.79 -8.40
CA LEU A 30 -21.41 -9.70 -7.71
C LEU A 30 -21.72 -8.24 -7.32
N PHE A 31 -20.79 -7.55 -6.68
CA PHE A 31 -20.96 -6.15 -6.30
C PHE A 31 -21.21 -5.25 -7.52
N LEU A 32 -20.48 -5.46 -8.61
CA LEU A 32 -20.71 -4.69 -9.84
C LEU A 32 -22.13 -4.89 -10.38
N LYS A 33 -22.68 -6.10 -10.27
CA LYS A 33 -24.06 -6.41 -10.67
C LYS A 33 -25.08 -5.74 -9.75
N PHE A 34 -24.89 -5.84 -8.43
CA PHE A 34 -25.80 -5.24 -7.44
C PHE A 34 -25.84 -3.72 -7.52
N VAL A 35 -24.69 -3.06 -7.64
CA VAL A 35 -24.60 -1.61 -7.76
C VAL A 35 -25.39 -1.09 -8.96
N ARG A 36 -25.31 -1.79 -10.10
CA ARG A 36 -26.11 -1.46 -11.29
C ARG A 36 -27.62 -1.60 -11.05
N THR A 37 -28.03 -2.57 -10.24
CA THR A 37 -29.43 -2.85 -9.92
C THR A 37 -29.99 -1.85 -8.91
N LEU A 38 -29.19 -1.37 -7.97
CA LEU A 38 -29.60 -0.44 -6.91
C LEU A 38 -29.61 1.03 -7.35
N GLY A 39 -29.22 1.35 -8.60
CA GLY A 39 -29.28 2.71 -9.15
C GLY A 39 -28.42 3.71 -8.37
N ILE A 40 -27.24 3.31 -7.95
CA ILE A 40 -26.40 4.12 -7.06
C ILE A 40 -25.88 5.37 -7.76
N ARG A 41 -26.26 6.47 -7.15
CA ARG A 41 -25.74 7.84 -7.15
C ARG A 41 -25.65 8.56 -8.50
N ASN A 42 -26.57 9.46 -8.67
CA ASN A 42 -26.44 10.61 -9.55
C ASN A 42 -25.17 11.40 -9.18
N GLN A 43 -24.48 11.84 -10.20
CA GLN A 43 -23.27 12.63 -10.16
C GLN A 43 -23.40 13.84 -9.22
N ASP A 44 -22.68 13.85 -8.12
CA ASP A 44 -22.28 15.11 -7.51
C ASP A 44 -21.06 15.62 -8.32
N ASP A 45 -21.26 16.69 -9.09
CA ASP A 45 -20.24 17.35 -9.91
C ASP A 45 -19.06 17.95 -9.10
N THR A 46 -19.09 17.78 -7.79
CA THR A 46 -18.10 18.33 -6.86
C THR A 46 -16.84 17.48 -6.71
N ILE A 47 -16.87 16.20 -7.08
CA ILE A 47 -15.69 15.31 -6.93
C ILE A 47 -14.82 15.40 -8.18
N ILE A 48 -13.61 15.97 -8.03
CA ILE A 48 -12.61 16.09 -9.09
C ILE A 48 -11.97 14.72 -9.34
N ARG A 49 -12.51 13.94 -10.26
CA ARG A 49 -11.94 12.67 -10.72
C ARG A 49 -11.26 12.82 -12.08
N TRP A 50 -10.28 11.96 -12.38
CA TRP A 50 -9.61 11.93 -13.68
C TRP A 50 -10.56 11.44 -14.80
N GLY A 51 -11.35 10.40 -14.55
CA GLY A 51 -12.30 9.82 -15.50
C GLY A 51 -13.59 10.63 -15.63
N SER A 52 -14.18 10.62 -16.82
CA SER A 52 -15.45 11.32 -17.14
C SER A 52 -16.69 10.55 -16.70
N GLN A 53 -16.58 9.30 -16.25
CA GLN A 53 -17.72 8.45 -15.87
C GLN A 53 -17.68 8.11 -14.38
N SER A 54 -18.82 8.20 -13.70
CA SER A 54 -19.00 7.68 -12.35
C SER A 54 -18.98 6.15 -12.37
N LYS A 55 -18.03 5.55 -11.64
CA LYS A 55 -17.87 4.09 -11.49
C LYS A 55 -18.08 3.71 -10.02
N PRO A 56 -18.62 2.50 -9.72
CA PRO A 56 -18.82 2.08 -8.35
C PRO A 56 -17.47 1.93 -7.61
N ALA A 57 -17.42 2.46 -6.40
CA ALA A 57 -16.23 2.44 -5.52
C ALA A 57 -16.42 1.39 -4.41
N VAL A 58 -16.46 0.11 -4.77
CA VAL A 58 -16.77 -0.99 -3.84
C VAL A 58 -15.72 -2.11 -3.84
N GLY A 59 -14.61 -1.94 -4.57
CA GLY A 59 -13.55 -2.96 -4.65
C GLY A 59 -12.88 -3.26 -3.32
N GLY A 60 -12.78 -2.27 -2.45
CA GLY A 60 -12.15 -2.39 -1.13
C GLY A 60 -12.79 -3.44 -0.22
N PHE A 61 -14.08 -3.72 -0.39
CA PHE A 61 -14.75 -4.79 0.37
C PHE A 61 -14.13 -6.15 0.13
N SER A 62 -13.74 -6.46 -1.10
CA SER A 62 -13.11 -7.77 -1.42
C SER A 62 -11.77 -7.95 -0.72
N PHE A 63 -10.97 -6.89 -0.56
CA PHE A 63 -9.69 -6.94 0.14
C PHE A 63 -9.88 -7.26 1.63
N TYR A 64 -10.80 -6.56 2.28
CA TYR A 64 -11.05 -6.73 3.69
C TYR A 64 -11.70 -8.08 4.01
N ILE A 65 -12.65 -8.54 3.19
CA ILE A 65 -13.26 -9.87 3.35
C ILE A 65 -12.19 -10.96 3.28
N ILE A 66 -11.28 -10.92 2.28
CA ILE A 66 -10.25 -11.93 2.14
C ILE A 66 -9.19 -11.81 3.23
N PHE A 67 -8.87 -10.59 3.68
CA PHE A 67 -8.04 -10.38 4.87
C PHE A 67 -8.60 -11.11 6.09
N LEU A 68 -9.90 -10.97 6.39
CA LEU A 68 -10.56 -11.68 7.50
C LEU A 68 -10.58 -13.20 7.26
N LEU A 69 -10.84 -13.64 6.03
CA LEU A 69 -10.79 -15.08 5.68
C LEU A 69 -9.40 -15.67 5.88
N SER A 70 -8.32 -14.92 5.59
CA SER A 70 -6.95 -15.35 5.85
C SER A 70 -6.74 -15.74 7.31
N ILE A 71 -7.30 -14.95 8.23
CA ILE A 71 -7.20 -15.17 9.68
C ILE A 71 -7.97 -16.42 10.11
N ILE A 72 -9.16 -16.63 9.53
CA ILE A 72 -10.01 -17.79 9.84
C ILE A 72 -9.42 -19.07 9.27
N ILE A 73 -8.78 -19.00 8.10
CA ILE A 73 -8.22 -20.17 7.40
C ILE A 73 -6.87 -20.58 7.98
N TYR A 74 -6.08 -19.64 8.52
CA TYR A 74 -4.74 -19.93 9.05
C TYR A 74 -4.73 -21.09 10.06
N PRO A 75 -5.57 -21.12 11.11
CA PRO A 75 -5.58 -22.20 12.11
C PRO A 75 -6.04 -23.56 11.57
N VAL A 76 -6.63 -23.61 10.40
CA VAL A 76 -7.04 -24.90 9.77
C VAL A 76 -5.81 -25.67 9.26
N PHE A 77 -4.78 -24.97 8.83
CA PHE A 77 -3.59 -25.56 8.19
C PHE A 77 -2.33 -25.47 9.05
N PHE A 78 -2.30 -24.50 10.01
CA PHE A 78 -1.11 -24.20 10.79
C PHE A 78 -1.43 -24.14 12.29
N ASP A 79 -0.42 -24.39 13.12
CA ASP A 79 -0.56 -24.22 14.57
C ASP A 79 -0.74 -22.75 14.93
N SER A 80 -1.85 -22.43 15.53
CA SER A 80 -2.28 -21.06 15.83
C SER A 80 -2.46 -20.79 17.33
N SER A 81 -2.10 -21.73 18.20
CA SER A 81 -2.40 -21.67 19.64
C SER A 81 -1.94 -20.37 20.32
N GLN A 82 -0.88 -19.71 19.81
CA GLN A 82 -0.33 -18.47 20.35
C GLN A 82 -0.66 -17.22 19.51
N VAL A 83 -1.12 -17.38 18.28
CA VAL A 83 -1.30 -16.25 17.34
C VAL A 83 -2.38 -15.28 17.83
N PHE A 84 -3.51 -15.80 18.29
CA PHE A 84 -4.65 -14.98 18.74
C PHE A 84 -4.41 -14.30 20.10
N LEU A 85 -3.36 -14.68 20.82
CA LEU A 85 -2.93 -14.04 22.07
C LEU A 85 -1.83 -12.99 21.81
N ASN A 86 -1.30 -12.92 20.58
CA ASN A 86 -0.24 -11.99 20.22
C ASN A 86 -0.79 -10.56 20.09
N LYS A 87 -0.29 -9.65 20.95
CA LYS A 87 -0.74 -8.25 20.98
C LYS A 87 -0.55 -7.55 19.63
N GLN A 88 0.58 -7.78 18.95
CA GLN A 88 0.87 -7.17 17.65
C GLN A 88 -0.14 -7.61 16.59
N PHE A 89 -0.52 -8.89 16.58
CA PHE A 89 -1.55 -9.41 15.69
C PHE A 89 -2.90 -8.73 15.95
N ILE A 90 -3.31 -8.62 17.23
CA ILE A 90 -4.54 -7.92 17.62
C ILE A 90 -4.49 -6.46 17.18
N GLY A 91 -3.34 -5.79 17.33
CA GLY A 91 -3.14 -4.41 16.88
C GLY A 91 -3.34 -4.23 15.39
N VAL A 92 -2.76 -5.10 14.58
CA VAL A 92 -2.93 -5.08 13.11
C VAL A 92 -4.39 -5.33 12.72
N LEU A 93 -5.07 -6.25 13.41
CA LEU A 93 -6.49 -6.53 13.17
C LEU A 93 -7.37 -5.31 13.48
N LEU A 94 -7.19 -4.70 14.64
CA LEU A 94 -7.97 -3.54 15.09
C LEU A 94 -7.68 -2.30 14.22
N ALA A 95 -6.41 -2.03 13.92
CA ALA A 95 -6.03 -0.92 13.06
C ALA A 95 -6.55 -1.12 11.62
N GLY A 96 -6.47 -2.35 11.08
CA GLY A 96 -7.03 -2.70 9.78
C GLY A 96 -8.54 -2.52 9.72
N MET A 97 -9.26 -2.94 10.77
CA MET A 97 -10.70 -2.72 10.89
C MET A 97 -11.04 -1.23 10.93
N LEU A 98 -10.30 -0.45 11.73
CA LEU A 98 -10.54 0.99 11.85
C LEU A 98 -10.25 1.72 10.52
N GLY A 99 -9.18 1.35 9.80
CA GLY A 99 -8.89 1.90 8.48
C GLY A 99 -9.97 1.56 7.45
N PHE A 100 -10.48 0.32 7.46
CA PHE A 100 -11.62 -0.08 6.62
C PHE A 100 -12.87 0.75 6.93
N LEU A 101 -13.23 0.90 8.22
CA LEU A 101 -14.40 1.68 8.65
C LEU A 101 -14.24 3.17 8.33
N LEU A 102 -13.03 3.72 8.46
CA LEU A 102 -12.74 5.10 8.05
C LEU A 102 -13.03 5.29 6.56
N GLY A 103 -12.48 4.42 5.72
CA GLY A 103 -12.71 4.51 4.28
C GLY A 103 -14.18 4.32 3.91
N LEU A 104 -14.88 3.40 4.57
CA LEU A 104 -16.32 3.20 4.37
C LEU A 104 -17.15 4.44 4.75
N ALA A 105 -16.83 5.07 5.88
CA ALA A 105 -17.47 6.30 6.30
C ALA A 105 -17.19 7.44 5.31
N ASP A 106 -15.99 7.48 4.74
CA ASP A 106 -15.61 8.49 3.76
C ASP A 106 -16.31 8.32 2.42
N ASP A 107 -16.35 7.09 1.90
CA ASP A 107 -17.11 6.76 0.68
C ASP A 107 -18.61 7.08 0.83
N ALA A 108 -19.15 6.96 2.05
CA ALA A 108 -20.57 7.17 2.31
C ALA A 108 -20.95 8.65 2.57
N TYR A 109 -20.08 9.40 3.28
CA TYR A 109 -20.44 10.69 3.87
C TYR A 109 -19.50 11.85 3.52
N ASP A 110 -18.41 11.62 2.76
CA ASP A 110 -17.36 12.61 2.46
C ASP A 110 -16.85 13.27 3.75
N THR A 111 -16.13 12.49 4.56
CA THR A 111 -15.76 12.85 5.92
C THR A 111 -14.80 14.03 5.96
N ARG A 112 -14.91 14.85 7.02
CA ARG A 112 -14.03 16.03 7.20
C ARG A 112 -12.56 15.61 7.31
N PRO A 113 -11.61 16.37 6.73
CA PRO A 113 -10.18 16.05 6.77
C PRO A 113 -9.62 15.82 8.19
N PHE A 114 -10.15 16.56 9.18
CA PHE A 114 -9.74 16.39 10.58
C PHE A 114 -10.14 15.01 11.13
N LEU A 115 -11.33 14.51 10.80
CA LEU A 115 -11.77 13.17 11.22
C LEU A 115 -10.90 12.08 10.57
N LYS A 116 -10.59 12.21 9.28
CA LYS A 116 -9.65 11.32 8.60
C LYS A 116 -8.30 11.27 9.31
N PHE A 117 -7.70 12.43 9.50
CA PHE A 117 -6.39 12.55 10.14
C PHE A 117 -6.38 11.97 11.56
N SER A 118 -7.37 12.34 12.40
CA SER A 118 -7.44 11.83 13.78
C SER A 118 -7.63 10.31 13.83
N THR A 119 -8.42 9.74 12.93
CA THR A 119 -8.60 8.29 12.85
C THR A 119 -7.31 7.58 12.38
N GLN A 120 -6.57 8.15 11.42
CA GLN A 120 -5.27 7.62 10.98
C GLN A 120 -4.24 7.66 12.13
N VAL A 121 -4.21 8.73 12.91
CA VAL A 121 -3.37 8.83 14.11
C VAL A 121 -3.80 7.77 15.15
N THR A 122 -5.10 7.53 15.32
CA THR A 122 -5.60 6.47 16.21
C THR A 122 -5.16 5.09 15.74
N CYS A 123 -5.16 4.81 14.44
CA CYS A 123 -4.59 3.57 13.88
C CYS A 123 -3.11 3.40 14.26
N ALA A 124 -2.32 4.49 14.14
CA ALA A 124 -0.90 4.47 14.52
C ALA A 124 -0.72 4.21 16.03
N ILE A 125 -1.53 4.85 16.88
CA ILE A 125 -1.50 4.65 18.34
C ILE A 125 -1.86 3.20 18.69
N ILE A 126 -2.86 2.58 18.04
CA ILE A 126 -3.21 1.17 18.25
C ILE A 126 -2.00 0.28 17.94
N LEU A 127 -1.30 0.51 16.82
CA LEU A 127 -0.10 -0.25 16.48
C LEU A 127 1.00 -0.07 17.53
N LEU A 128 1.27 1.18 17.99
CA LEU A 128 2.28 1.48 19.01
C LEU A 128 1.97 0.76 20.33
N VAL A 129 0.75 0.92 20.85
CA VAL A 129 0.35 0.32 22.14
C VAL A 129 0.40 -1.21 22.11
N THR A 130 0.23 -1.79 20.94
CA THR A 130 0.31 -3.24 20.73
C THR A 130 1.71 -3.73 20.38
N GLY A 131 2.71 -2.85 20.33
CA GLY A 131 4.12 -3.19 20.11
C GLY A 131 4.51 -3.34 18.64
N THR A 132 3.75 -2.72 17.73
CA THR A 132 4.13 -2.61 16.32
C THR A 132 4.65 -1.19 16.07
N GLU A 133 5.95 -1.00 16.20
CA GLU A 133 6.63 0.29 16.07
C GLU A 133 7.88 0.18 15.20
N ILE A 134 8.31 1.29 14.63
CA ILE A 134 9.58 1.40 13.90
C ILE A 134 10.71 1.56 14.93
N THR A 135 11.72 0.70 14.85
CA THR A 135 12.88 0.71 15.74
C THR A 135 14.12 1.13 14.98
N ILE A 136 14.39 2.44 14.88
CA ILE A 136 15.57 3.02 14.20
C ILE A 136 16.41 3.89 15.10
N SER A 137 16.04 4.05 16.36
CA SER A 137 16.74 4.87 17.35
C SER A 137 16.72 4.20 18.71
N TYR A 138 17.73 4.47 19.50
CA TYR A 138 17.76 4.11 20.93
C TYR A 138 16.83 4.98 21.78
N VAL A 139 16.27 6.04 21.21
CA VAL A 139 15.33 6.95 21.87
C VAL A 139 13.91 6.57 21.45
N GLU A 140 13.14 5.96 22.33
CA GLU A 140 11.77 5.46 22.06
C GLU A 140 10.84 6.54 21.49
N VAL A 141 10.92 7.78 22.01
CA VAL A 141 10.07 8.89 21.53
C VAL A 141 10.28 9.15 20.04
N ILE A 142 11.51 9.01 19.53
CA ILE A 142 11.81 9.16 18.09
C ILE A 142 11.12 8.05 17.31
N ASN A 143 11.19 6.81 17.80
CA ASN A 143 10.56 5.65 17.18
C ASN A 143 9.02 5.84 17.09
N TYR A 144 8.39 6.32 18.17
CA TYR A 144 6.96 6.61 18.21
C TYR A 144 6.54 7.70 17.21
N ILE A 145 7.28 8.81 17.17
CA ILE A 145 7.00 9.90 16.23
C ILE A 145 7.12 9.41 14.79
N ILE A 146 8.19 8.69 14.46
CA ILE A 146 8.41 8.17 13.10
C ILE A 146 7.33 7.15 12.73
N THR A 147 6.91 6.29 13.68
CA THR A 147 5.83 5.33 13.46
C THR A 147 4.52 6.04 13.13
N ILE A 148 4.15 7.10 13.87
CA ILE A 148 2.93 7.87 13.59
C ILE A 148 3.03 8.53 12.21
N ILE A 149 4.15 9.19 11.91
CA ILE A 149 4.37 9.83 10.60
C ILE A 149 4.29 8.80 9.46
N TRP A 150 4.90 7.62 9.64
CA TRP A 150 4.86 6.55 8.66
C TRP A 150 3.44 6.06 8.40
N VAL A 151 2.71 5.70 9.44
CA VAL A 151 1.34 5.16 9.29
C VAL A 151 0.43 6.18 8.63
N VAL A 152 0.38 7.40 9.15
CA VAL A 152 -0.45 8.47 8.58
C VAL A 152 0.01 8.80 7.16
N GLY A 153 1.32 8.87 6.94
CA GLY A 153 1.91 9.14 5.63
C GLY A 153 1.55 8.11 4.59
N ILE A 154 1.67 6.81 4.90
CA ILE A 154 1.34 5.73 3.95
C ILE A 154 -0.16 5.62 3.71
N MET A 155 -1.01 5.77 4.74
CA MET A 155 -2.47 5.80 4.56
C MET A 155 -2.89 6.91 3.59
N ASN A 156 -2.35 8.12 3.75
CA ASN A 156 -2.63 9.21 2.83
C ASN A 156 -1.99 8.99 1.45
N SER A 157 -0.77 8.44 1.38
CA SER A 157 -0.08 8.22 0.11
C SER A 157 -0.82 7.23 -0.79
N LEU A 158 -1.34 6.13 -0.23
CA LEU A 158 -2.12 5.17 -1.01
C LEU A 158 -3.49 5.71 -1.40
N ASN A 159 -4.13 6.51 -0.53
CA ASN A 159 -5.38 7.17 -0.85
C ASN A 159 -5.19 8.21 -1.97
N MET A 160 -4.13 9.00 -1.92
CA MET A 160 -3.79 9.97 -2.97
C MET A 160 -3.38 9.31 -4.28
N LEU A 161 -2.73 8.13 -4.22
CA LEU A 161 -2.30 7.39 -5.40
C LEU A 161 -3.49 6.76 -6.16
N ASP A 162 -4.64 6.55 -5.51
CA ASP A 162 -5.86 5.99 -6.13
C ASP A 162 -6.59 7.03 -6.99
N ASN A 163 -5.84 7.67 -7.88
CA ASN A 163 -6.30 8.75 -8.75
C ASN A 163 -6.46 8.33 -10.22
N MET A 164 -5.90 7.18 -10.64
CA MET A 164 -6.00 6.61 -12.00
C MET A 164 -6.14 5.08 -11.96
N ASP A 165 -6.75 4.52 -13.03
CA ASP A 165 -7.06 3.10 -13.19
C ASP A 165 -5.83 2.19 -12.99
N GLY A 166 -5.91 1.19 -12.09
CA GLY A 166 -4.96 0.12 -11.91
C GLY A 166 -3.64 0.47 -11.19
N ILE A 167 -3.35 1.76 -10.95
CA ILE A 167 -2.06 2.19 -10.41
C ILE A 167 -1.89 1.72 -8.96
N THR A 168 -2.80 2.11 -8.07
CA THR A 168 -2.73 1.73 -6.65
C THR A 168 -2.76 0.23 -6.46
N THR A 169 -3.55 -0.48 -7.28
CA THR A 169 -3.63 -1.94 -7.25
C THR A 169 -2.28 -2.60 -7.59
N THR A 170 -1.64 -2.20 -8.69
CA THR A 170 -0.37 -2.79 -9.14
C THR A 170 0.80 -2.41 -8.22
N VAL A 171 0.84 -1.18 -7.74
CA VAL A 171 1.83 -0.72 -6.76
C VAL A 171 1.69 -1.50 -5.44
N SER A 172 0.47 -1.66 -4.93
CA SER A 172 0.22 -2.43 -3.70
C SER A 172 0.61 -3.90 -3.84
N ILE A 173 0.35 -4.54 -4.99
CA ILE A 173 0.82 -5.91 -5.27
C ILE A 173 2.35 -5.97 -5.20
N SER A 174 3.06 -5.01 -5.79
CA SER A 174 4.52 -4.99 -5.77
C SER A 174 5.09 -4.75 -4.37
N ILE A 175 4.44 -3.91 -3.55
CA ILE A 175 4.80 -3.70 -2.14
C ILE A 175 4.66 -5.02 -1.35
N ILE A 176 3.53 -5.73 -1.52
CA ILE A 176 3.30 -7.02 -0.86
C ILE A 176 4.31 -8.06 -1.33
N LEU A 177 4.59 -8.14 -2.63
CA LEU A 177 5.62 -9.04 -3.16
C LEU A 177 6.99 -8.78 -2.54
N SER A 178 7.36 -7.51 -2.35
CA SER A 178 8.62 -7.14 -1.70
C SER A 178 8.67 -7.59 -0.24
N ALA A 179 7.60 -7.38 0.53
CA ALA A 179 7.52 -7.83 1.91
C ALA A 179 7.52 -9.37 2.02
N LEU A 180 6.78 -10.07 1.14
CA LEU A 180 6.80 -11.54 1.07
C LEU A 180 8.19 -12.08 0.69
N ALA A 181 8.91 -11.41 -0.21
CA ALA A 181 10.28 -11.78 -0.55
C ALA A 181 11.20 -11.69 0.67
N VAL A 182 11.14 -10.60 1.44
CA VAL A 182 11.88 -10.46 2.71
C VAL A 182 11.54 -11.61 3.66
N MET A 183 10.25 -11.90 3.88
CA MET A 183 9.83 -13.01 4.75
C MET A 183 10.36 -14.36 4.29
N VAL A 184 10.41 -14.62 2.99
CA VAL A 184 10.96 -15.88 2.43
C VAL A 184 12.45 -15.97 2.69
N PHE A 185 13.21 -14.88 2.52
CA PHE A 185 14.67 -14.86 2.81
C PHE A 185 14.98 -15.06 4.31
N HIS A 186 14.08 -14.60 5.19
CA HIS A 186 14.20 -14.76 6.65
C HIS A 186 13.50 -16.02 7.17
N HIS A 187 13.00 -16.91 6.31
CA HIS A 187 12.29 -18.15 6.67
C HIS A 187 11.01 -17.93 7.51
N GLU A 188 10.40 -16.74 7.43
CA GLU A 188 9.18 -16.37 8.15
C GLU A 188 7.88 -16.73 7.44
N TYR A 189 7.92 -17.69 6.52
CA TYR A 189 6.74 -18.11 5.76
C TYR A 189 5.70 -18.87 6.60
N ASN A 190 6.05 -19.40 7.79
CA ASN A 190 5.09 -19.99 8.73
C ASN A 190 4.50 -18.91 9.66
N SER A 191 3.82 -17.93 9.08
CA SER A 191 3.27 -16.79 9.82
C SER A 191 1.86 -16.46 9.34
N VAL A 192 0.98 -16.08 10.26
CA VAL A 192 -0.35 -15.55 9.92
C VAL A 192 -0.25 -14.31 9.02
N TYR A 193 0.79 -13.51 9.17
CA TYR A 193 1.02 -12.34 8.33
C TYR A 193 1.35 -12.72 6.88
N PHE A 194 2.04 -13.85 6.68
CA PHE A 194 2.34 -14.36 5.33
C PHE A 194 1.04 -14.70 4.60
N ILE A 195 0.14 -15.47 5.20
CA ILE A 195 -1.14 -15.82 4.57
C ILE A 195 -2.06 -14.62 4.39
N MET A 196 -2.03 -13.65 5.33
CA MET A 196 -2.78 -12.39 5.20
C MET A 196 -2.29 -11.59 4.00
N MET A 197 -0.99 -11.40 3.84
CA MET A 197 -0.41 -10.70 2.67
C MET A 197 -0.69 -11.45 1.37
N LEU A 198 -0.56 -12.77 1.37
CA LEU A 198 -0.87 -13.60 0.20
C LEU A 198 -2.35 -13.48 -0.19
N GLY A 199 -3.26 -13.49 0.79
CA GLY A 199 -4.69 -13.31 0.58
C GLY A 199 -5.04 -11.92 0.03
N VAL A 200 -4.52 -10.85 0.63
CA VAL A 200 -4.74 -9.49 0.14
C VAL A 200 -4.16 -9.32 -1.27
N MET A 201 -2.98 -9.88 -1.55
CA MET A 201 -2.39 -9.86 -2.89
C MET A 201 -3.27 -10.61 -3.91
N ALA A 202 -3.81 -11.77 -3.55
CA ALA A 202 -4.75 -12.51 -4.39
C ALA A 202 -6.04 -11.72 -4.63
N ALA A 203 -6.54 -11.03 -3.58
CA ALA A 203 -7.71 -10.17 -3.69
C ALA A 203 -7.48 -9.00 -4.65
N LEU A 204 -6.32 -8.35 -4.56
CA LEU A 204 -5.90 -7.29 -5.49
C LEU A 204 -5.80 -7.81 -6.93
N GLY A 205 -5.27 -9.04 -7.13
CA GLY A 205 -5.22 -9.69 -8.44
C GLY A 205 -6.60 -9.92 -9.05
N GLY A 206 -7.55 -10.45 -8.27
CA GLY A 206 -8.94 -10.63 -8.68
C GLY A 206 -9.66 -9.31 -8.97
N PHE A 207 -9.39 -8.27 -8.17
CA PHE A 207 -9.93 -6.93 -8.37
C PHE A 207 -9.31 -6.23 -9.59
N LEU A 208 -8.02 -6.43 -9.88
CA LEU A 208 -7.32 -5.81 -11.00
C LEU A 208 -8.03 -6.07 -12.33
N PHE A 209 -8.71 -7.20 -12.47
CA PHE A 209 -9.52 -7.50 -13.66
C PHE A 209 -10.62 -6.46 -13.91
N PHE A 210 -11.14 -5.84 -12.85
CA PHE A 210 -12.15 -4.79 -12.92
C PHE A 210 -11.57 -3.38 -12.86
N ASN A 211 -10.37 -3.24 -12.30
CA ASN A 211 -9.72 -1.94 -12.07
C ASN A 211 -8.69 -1.57 -13.16
N TRP A 212 -8.26 -2.52 -13.99
CA TRP A 212 -7.37 -2.23 -15.12
C TRP A 212 -8.05 -1.33 -16.16
N HIS A 213 -7.26 -0.41 -16.74
CA HIS A 213 -7.79 0.55 -17.73
C HIS A 213 -8.32 -0.11 -19.02
N PRO A 214 -9.52 0.23 -19.50
CA PRO A 214 -10.52 1.10 -18.90
C PRO A 214 -11.25 0.39 -17.75
N SER A 215 -11.14 0.93 -16.52
CA SER A 215 -11.71 0.28 -15.35
C SER A 215 -13.23 0.26 -15.35
N LYS A 216 -13.79 -0.73 -14.66
CA LYS A 216 -15.23 -0.89 -14.45
C LYS A 216 -15.64 -0.58 -13.01
N MET A 217 -14.63 -0.53 -12.10
CA MET A 217 -14.80 -0.36 -10.66
C MET A 217 -13.57 0.31 -10.05
N TYR A 218 -13.78 1.16 -9.05
CA TYR A 218 -12.73 1.73 -8.19
C TYR A 218 -12.65 0.97 -6.87
N MET A 219 -11.51 1.06 -6.18
CA MET A 219 -11.39 0.45 -4.85
C MET A 219 -12.11 1.26 -3.78
N GLY A 220 -12.28 2.57 -3.99
CA GLY A 220 -12.84 3.51 -3.03
C GLY A 220 -11.90 3.85 -1.89
N ASP A 221 -12.31 4.82 -1.07
CA ASP A 221 -11.59 5.16 0.15
C ASP A 221 -11.61 3.98 1.15
N THR A 222 -12.67 3.15 1.12
CA THR A 222 -12.73 1.87 1.81
C THR A 222 -11.51 0.98 1.50
N GLY A 223 -11.14 0.86 0.22
CA GLY A 223 -10.01 0.04 -0.20
C GLY A 223 -8.66 0.69 0.09
N SER A 224 -8.50 1.96 -0.26
CA SER A 224 -7.21 2.66 -0.15
C SER A 224 -6.80 2.91 1.31
N GLN A 225 -7.75 3.24 2.22
CA GLN A 225 -7.46 3.41 3.64
C GLN A 225 -7.14 2.08 4.32
N PHE A 226 -7.87 0.99 4.00
CA PHE A 226 -7.53 -0.35 4.49
C PHE A 226 -6.14 -0.78 4.00
N LEU A 227 -5.86 -0.67 2.70
CA LEU A 227 -4.54 -1.01 2.16
C LEU A 227 -3.44 -0.14 2.79
N GLY A 228 -3.71 1.14 3.01
CA GLY A 228 -2.78 2.07 3.63
C GLY A 228 -2.31 1.60 4.99
N ILE A 229 -3.24 1.32 5.91
CA ILE A 229 -2.88 0.84 7.26
C ILE A 229 -2.29 -0.57 7.23
N PHE A 230 -2.83 -1.48 6.41
CA PHE A 230 -2.32 -2.83 6.30
C PHE A 230 -0.87 -2.84 5.79
N LEU A 231 -0.58 -2.13 4.69
CA LEU A 231 0.77 -2.07 4.13
C LEU A 231 1.73 -1.27 5.02
N ALA A 232 1.26 -0.23 5.72
CA ALA A 232 2.07 0.48 6.71
C ALA A 232 2.52 -0.45 7.84
N ALA A 233 1.59 -1.26 8.39
CA ALA A 233 1.89 -2.22 9.45
C ALA A 233 2.84 -3.33 8.98
N MET A 234 2.62 -3.88 7.78
CA MET A 234 3.54 -4.88 7.18
C MET A 234 4.90 -4.27 6.87
N GLY A 235 4.95 -3.03 6.41
CA GLY A 235 6.18 -2.27 6.19
C GLY A 235 6.97 -2.06 7.48
N ILE A 236 6.31 -1.73 8.59
CA ILE A 236 6.99 -1.63 9.91
C ILE A 236 7.62 -2.96 10.26
N ARG A 237 6.87 -4.04 10.17
CA ARG A 237 7.30 -5.34 10.64
C ARG A 237 8.42 -5.97 9.79
N TYR A 238 8.28 -5.91 8.48
CA TYR A 238 9.13 -6.67 7.55
C TYR A 238 10.12 -5.85 6.74
N LEU A 239 10.02 -4.52 6.77
CA LEU A 239 10.95 -3.65 6.05
C LEU A 239 11.73 -2.76 7.00
N TRP A 240 11.06 -1.99 7.87
CA TRP A 240 11.73 -1.15 8.85
C TRP A 240 12.48 -1.95 9.90
N ASN A 241 11.88 -3.02 10.40
CA ASN A 241 12.42 -3.87 11.45
C ASN A 241 12.95 -5.21 10.90
N ALA A 242 13.26 -5.31 9.59
CA ALA A 242 13.89 -6.48 9.03
C ALA A 242 15.24 -6.71 9.72
N GLU A 243 15.47 -7.92 10.23
CA GLU A 243 16.74 -8.25 10.86
C GLU A 243 17.88 -8.17 9.83
N PRO A 244 18.87 -7.28 10.03
CA PRO A 244 20.00 -7.22 9.11
C PRO A 244 20.87 -8.47 9.31
N PRO A 245 21.54 -8.98 8.26
CA PRO A 245 22.42 -10.13 8.37
C PRO A 245 23.57 -9.95 9.36
N SER A 246 23.97 -8.70 9.65
CA SER A 246 24.97 -8.34 10.65
C SER A 246 24.51 -8.46 12.10
N GLY A 247 23.19 -8.60 12.34
CA GLY A 247 22.59 -8.61 13.69
C GLY A 247 22.54 -7.25 14.38
N ASP A 248 22.91 -6.16 13.71
CA ASP A 248 22.84 -4.81 14.27
C ASP A 248 21.40 -4.36 14.44
N LEU A 249 21.05 -3.86 15.63
CA LEU A 249 19.68 -3.35 15.92
C LEU A 249 19.28 -2.15 15.05
N ILE A 250 20.27 -1.35 14.63
CA ILE A 250 20.05 -0.15 13.80
C ILE A 250 20.99 -0.21 12.60
N SER A 251 20.42 -0.45 11.44
CA SER A 251 21.16 -0.49 10.18
C SER A 251 20.58 0.51 9.18
N ALA A 252 21.46 1.22 8.47
CA ALA A 252 21.04 2.09 7.37
C ALA A 252 20.25 1.33 6.29
N ARG A 253 20.48 0.02 6.12
CA ARG A 253 19.71 -0.87 5.27
C ARG A 253 18.20 -0.79 5.57
N ASN A 254 17.82 -0.75 6.86
CA ASN A 254 16.45 -0.72 7.31
C ASN A 254 15.73 0.61 6.97
N LEU A 255 16.48 1.67 6.70
CA LEU A 255 15.93 2.91 6.14
C LEU A 255 15.66 2.75 4.63
N PHE A 256 16.59 2.13 3.88
CA PHE A 256 16.46 2.01 2.43
C PHE A 256 15.40 0.99 1.99
N LEU A 257 15.19 -0.10 2.71
CA LEU A 257 14.16 -1.10 2.38
C LEU A 257 12.77 -0.47 2.24
N PRO A 258 12.19 0.19 3.25
CA PRO A 258 10.88 0.80 3.13
C PRO A 258 10.85 1.96 2.13
N LEU A 259 11.92 2.78 2.03
CA LEU A 259 12.00 3.87 1.06
C LEU A 259 11.93 3.37 -0.39
N ILE A 260 12.62 2.27 -0.71
CA ILE A 260 12.63 1.68 -2.06
C ILE A 260 11.30 1.00 -2.36
N VAL A 261 10.74 0.25 -1.41
CA VAL A 261 9.49 -0.49 -1.61
C VAL A 261 8.29 0.47 -1.77
N PHE A 262 8.23 1.53 -0.96
CA PHE A 262 7.17 2.54 -1.02
C PHE A 262 7.53 3.76 -1.89
N LEU A 263 8.53 3.63 -2.77
CA LEU A 263 9.10 4.75 -3.51
C LEU A 263 8.04 5.53 -4.30
N MET A 264 7.18 4.85 -5.05
CA MET A 264 6.18 5.52 -5.89
C MET A 264 5.09 6.26 -5.12
N PRO A 265 4.45 5.65 -4.09
CA PRO A 265 3.54 6.38 -3.20
C PRO A 265 4.19 7.61 -2.56
N LEU A 266 5.44 7.48 -2.08
CA LEU A 266 6.17 8.57 -1.44
C LEU A 266 6.52 9.68 -2.43
N ILE A 267 6.96 9.35 -3.64
CA ILE A 267 7.25 10.35 -4.70
C ILE A 267 5.99 11.13 -5.05
N ASP A 268 4.87 10.44 -5.34
CA ASP A 268 3.64 11.11 -5.74
C ASP A 268 3.16 12.09 -4.65
N THR A 269 3.01 11.59 -3.43
CA THR A 269 2.52 12.39 -2.30
C THR A 269 3.44 13.57 -1.98
N THR A 270 4.75 13.34 -1.89
CA THR A 270 5.72 14.41 -1.59
C THR A 270 5.72 15.47 -2.68
N THR A 271 5.67 15.07 -3.95
CA THR A 271 5.61 15.99 -5.08
C THR A 271 4.35 16.86 -5.03
N VAL A 272 3.19 16.26 -4.75
CA VAL A 272 1.93 17.00 -4.63
C VAL A 272 1.97 17.97 -3.46
N ILE A 273 2.44 17.53 -2.29
CA ILE A 273 2.55 18.39 -1.09
C ILE A 273 3.45 19.59 -1.37
N ILE A 274 4.67 19.38 -1.89
CA ILE A 274 5.61 20.46 -2.20
C ILE A 274 4.99 21.42 -3.22
N ASN A 275 4.37 20.90 -4.29
CA ASN A 275 3.78 21.75 -5.34
C ASN A 275 2.57 22.56 -4.84
N ARG A 276 1.77 22.03 -3.92
CA ARG A 276 0.63 22.76 -3.31
C ARG A 276 1.10 23.81 -2.32
N LEU A 277 2.01 23.45 -1.41
CA LEU A 277 2.57 24.39 -0.43
C LEU A 277 3.32 25.53 -1.10
N SER A 278 4.09 25.27 -2.16
CA SER A 278 4.78 26.34 -2.92
C SER A 278 3.83 27.35 -3.60
N LYS A 279 2.56 26.99 -3.74
CA LYS A 279 1.49 27.84 -4.30
C LYS A 279 0.55 28.39 -3.24
N GLY A 280 0.87 28.24 -1.95
CA GLY A 280 0.03 28.64 -0.83
C GLY A 280 -1.29 27.86 -0.73
N LYS A 281 -1.36 26.65 -1.30
CA LYS A 281 -2.55 25.81 -1.27
C LYS A 281 -2.46 24.75 -0.19
N SER A 282 -3.60 24.35 0.37
CA SER A 282 -3.67 23.24 1.31
C SER A 282 -3.33 21.91 0.63
N PRO A 283 -2.50 21.06 1.24
CA PRO A 283 -2.20 19.72 0.73
C PRO A 283 -3.40 18.76 0.79
N PHE A 284 -4.43 19.08 1.59
CA PHE A 284 -5.60 18.25 1.83
C PHE A 284 -6.74 18.43 0.81
N ILE A 285 -6.61 19.37 -0.12
CA ILE A 285 -7.63 19.62 -1.17
C ILE A 285 -7.32 18.73 -2.37
N GLY A 286 -8.29 17.99 -2.88
CA GLY A 286 -8.16 17.18 -4.09
C GLY A 286 -7.77 18.00 -5.33
N GLY A 287 -7.04 17.38 -6.27
CA GLY A 287 -6.60 18.07 -7.50
C GLY A 287 -6.06 17.13 -8.56
N LYS A 288 -5.90 17.66 -9.79
CA LYS A 288 -5.28 16.95 -10.93
C LYS A 288 -3.80 17.34 -11.10
N ASP A 289 -3.05 17.32 -10.01
CA ASP A 289 -1.65 17.76 -9.91
C ASP A 289 -0.69 16.66 -9.46
N HIS A 290 -1.13 15.41 -9.54
CA HIS A 290 -0.35 14.21 -9.25
C HIS A 290 0.69 13.91 -10.34
N THR A 291 1.71 13.12 -9.98
CA THR A 291 2.72 12.64 -10.93
C THR A 291 2.11 11.80 -12.04
N THR A 292 1.09 11.00 -11.73
CA THR A 292 0.29 10.23 -12.70
C THR A 292 -0.37 11.12 -13.74
N HIS A 293 -1.04 12.18 -13.31
CA HIS A 293 -1.66 13.15 -14.21
C HIS A 293 -0.63 13.91 -15.06
N ALA A 294 0.52 14.23 -14.48
CA ALA A 294 1.59 14.89 -15.20
C ALA A 294 2.11 14.03 -16.38
N LEU A 295 2.29 12.72 -16.16
CA LEU A 295 2.69 11.81 -17.24
C LEU A 295 1.63 11.71 -18.33
N ALA A 296 0.35 11.70 -17.97
CA ALA A 296 -0.75 11.72 -18.94
C ALA A 296 -0.75 13.04 -19.75
N TYR A 297 -0.51 14.18 -19.11
CA TYR A 297 -0.37 15.47 -19.81
C TYR A 297 0.89 15.56 -20.71
N LEU A 298 1.90 14.72 -20.47
CA LEU A 298 3.06 14.56 -21.36
C LEU A 298 2.76 13.66 -22.55
N GLY A 299 1.54 13.12 -22.67
CA GLY A 299 1.08 12.35 -23.83
C GLY A 299 1.06 10.83 -23.61
N LEU A 300 1.35 10.33 -22.41
CA LEU A 300 1.19 8.92 -22.11
C LEU A 300 -0.30 8.58 -21.93
N SER A 301 -0.72 7.44 -22.48
CA SER A 301 -2.05 6.90 -22.18
C SER A 301 -2.11 6.39 -20.73
N ASP A 302 -3.31 6.30 -20.14
CA ASP A 302 -3.52 5.83 -18.77
C ASP A 302 -2.88 4.44 -18.53
N ARG A 303 -2.94 3.54 -19.52
CA ARG A 303 -2.23 2.25 -19.49
C ARG A 303 -0.73 2.40 -19.41
N GLN A 304 -0.15 3.31 -20.16
CA GLN A 304 1.30 3.55 -20.16
C GLN A 304 1.72 4.16 -18.82
N VAL A 305 0.93 5.06 -18.24
CA VAL A 305 1.19 5.60 -16.90
C VAL A 305 1.20 4.47 -15.86
N ALA A 306 0.18 3.60 -15.86
CA ALA A 306 0.14 2.44 -14.96
C ALA A 306 1.34 1.51 -15.14
N LEU A 307 1.75 1.25 -16.40
CA LEU A 307 2.92 0.42 -16.69
C LEU A 307 4.24 1.06 -16.23
N VAL A 308 4.39 2.39 -16.32
CA VAL A 308 5.56 3.11 -15.80
C VAL A 308 5.65 2.94 -14.28
N PHE A 309 4.56 3.17 -13.56
CA PHE A 309 4.52 2.99 -12.11
C PHE A 309 4.83 1.55 -11.73
N TRP A 310 4.22 0.59 -12.41
CA TRP A 310 4.48 -0.82 -12.15
C TRP A 310 5.92 -1.23 -12.45
N ALA A 311 6.51 -0.75 -13.56
CA ALA A 311 7.90 -1.03 -13.89
C ALA A 311 8.87 -0.50 -12.82
N VAL A 312 8.67 0.72 -12.31
CA VAL A 312 9.50 1.26 -11.22
C VAL A 312 9.36 0.42 -9.94
N THR A 313 8.14 -0.01 -9.59
CA THR A 313 7.95 -0.86 -8.39
C THR A 313 8.50 -2.27 -8.57
N LEU A 314 8.51 -2.82 -9.79
CA LEU A 314 9.20 -4.08 -10.08
C LEU A 314 10.74 -3.93 -9.99
N ILE A 315 11.29 -2.81 -10.42
CA ILE A 315 12.72 -2.50 -10.19
C ILE A 315 12.99 -2.43 -8.69
N SER A 316 12.11 -1.78 -7.92
CA SER A 316 12.21 -1.75 -6.45
C SER A 316 12.21 -3.16 -5.84
N LEU A 317 11.32 -4.05 -6.29
CA LEU A 317 11.31 -5.46 -5.87
C LEU A 317 12.62 -6.17 -6.20
N LEU A 318 13.17 -5.98 -7.40
CA LEU A 318 14.47 -6.56 -7.77
C LEU A 318 15.60 -6.04 -6.88
N LEU A 319 15.60 -4.74 -6.55
CA LEU A 319 16.58 -4.17 -5.62
C LEU A 319 16.46 -4.76 -4.22
N VAL A 320 15.24 -4.99 -3.72
CA VAL A 320 15.01 -5.70 -2.44
C VAL A 320 15.59 -7.12 -2.49
N ILE A 321 15.33 -7.88 -3.56
CA ILE A 321 15.89 -9.23 -3.72
C ILE A 321 17.43 -9.20 -3.76
N ILE A 322 18.01 -8.21 -4.42
CA ILE A 322 19.47 -8.01 -4.45
C ILE A 322 19.99 -7.70 -3.03
N MET A 323 19.32 -6.81 -2.30
CA MET A 323 19.70 -6.47 -0.92
C MET A 323 19.68 -7.71 -0.02
N GLU A 324 18.61 -8.51 -0.07
CA GLU A 324 18.45 -9.70 0.77
C GLU A 324 19.43 -10.80 0.42
N LYS A 325 19.65 -11.06 -0.87
CA LYS A 325 20.42 -12.20 -1.33
C LYS A 325 21.94 -11.95 -1.32
N PHE A 326 22.36 -10.74 -1.68
CA PHE A 326 23.78 -10.48 -2.01
C PHE A 326 24.44 -9.49 -1.07
N LEU A 327 23.71 -8.60 -0.38
CA LEU A 327 24.30 -7.56 0.47
C LEU A 327 24.22 -7.96 1.95
N LYS A 328 25.03 -8.93 2.34
CA LYS A 328 25.08 -9.43 3.73
C LYS A 328 25.68 -8.41 4.72
N GLU A 329 26.67 -7.64 4.27
CA GLU A 329 27.26 -6.56 5.05
C GLU A 329 26.89 -5.23 4.42
N TRP A 330 26.33 -4.32 5.21
CA TRP A 330 25.92 -3.00 4.71
C TRP A 330 27.08 -2.03 4.79
N THR A 331 27.40 -1.38 3.67
CA THR A 331 28.50 -0.42 3.56
C THR A 331 27.99 0.97 3.18
N HIS A 332 28.79 2.01 3.41
CA HIS A 332 28.49 3.37 2.96
C HIS A 332 28.35 3.48 1.44
N ILE A 333 29.02 2.62 0.67
CA ILE A 333 28.89 2.58 -0.79
C ILE A 333 27.47 2.19 -1.19
N TYR A 334 26.88 1.18 -0.55
CA TYR A 334 25.50 0.80 -0.82
C TYR A 334 24.52 1.89 -0.42
N SER A 335 24.74 2.55 0.72
CA SER A 335 23.95 3.73 1.11
C SER A 335 24.00 4.82 0.05
N ALA A 336 25.18 5.11 -0.51
CA ALA A 336 25.34 6.10 -1.58
C ALA A 336 24.62 5.67 -2.88
N LEU A 337 24.77 4.40 -3.31
CA LEU A 337 24.13 3.89 -4.53
C LEU A 337 22.58 3.93 -4.43
N PHE A 338 22.03 3.46 -3.31
CA PHE A 338 20.57 3.49 -3.11
C PHE A 338 20.04 4.91 -2.93
N SER A 339 20.81 5.81 -2.30
CA SER A 339 20.47 7.24 -2.24
C SER A 339 20.40 7.86 -3.64
N ILE A 340 21.38 7.56 -4.51
CA ILE A 340 21.39 8.03 -5.89
C ILE A 340 20.14 7.53 -6.62
N TYR A 341 19.77 6.26 -6.46
CA TYR A 341 18.55 5.72 -7.09
C TYR A 341 17.30 6.45 -6.63
N VAL A 342 17.11 6.62 -5.31
CA VAL A 342 15.93 7.30 -4.72
C VAL A 342 15.86 8.74 -5.20
N VAL A 343 16.98 9.49 -5.12
CA VAL A 343 17.06 10.91 -5.52
C VAL A 343 16.82 11.06 -7.02
N LEU A 344 17.39 10.17 -7.85
CA LEU A 344 17.20 10.19 -9.30
C LEU A 344 15.72 9.98 -9.67
N MET A 345 15.07 8.95 -9.11
CA MET A 345 13.66 8.67 -9.36
C MET A 345 12.78 9.84 -8.90
N PHE A 346 13.01 10.34 -7.68
CA PHE A 346 12.30 11.51 -7.18
C PHE A 346 12.48 12.71 -8.13
N SER A 347 13.70 13.00 -8.56
CA SER A 347 14.01 14.15 -9.42
C SER A 347 13.31 14.06 -10.77
N ILE A 348 13.29 12.86 -11.39
CA ILE A 348 12.63 12.63 -12.70
C ILE A 348 11.13 12.94 -12.59
N PHE A 349 10.44 12.32 -11.63
CA PHE A 349 8.99 12.48 -11.49
C PHE A 349 8.60 13.87 -11.00
N PHE A 350 9.38 14.44 -10.08
CA PHE A 350 9.19 15.81 -9.59
C PHE A 350 9.33 16.84 -10.71
N TYR A 351 10.43 16.76 -11.48
CA TYR A 351 10.66 17.66 -12.60
C TYR A 351 9.56 17.55 -13.66
N ALA A 352 9.18 16.34 -14.05
CA ALA A 352 8.08 16.10 -14.97
C ALA A 352 6.80 16.80 -14.51
N THR A 353 6.43 16.62 -13.22
CA THR A 353 5.21 17.18 -12.64
C THR A 353 5.23 18.70 -12.56
N VAL A 354 6.34 19.27 -12.09
CA VAL A 354 6.48 20.73 -11.97
C VAL A 354 6.50 21.41 -13.35
N SER A 355 7.19 20.82 -14.34
CA SER A 355 7.27 21.34 -15.70
C SER A 355 5.89 21.40 -16.37
N VAL A 356 5.11 20.32 -16.25
CA VAL A 356 3.74 20.26 -16.79
C VAL A 356 2.83 21.28 -16.12
N ASN A 357 2.89 21.37 -14.78
CA ASN A 357 2.05 22.29 -14.03
C ASN A 357 2.38 23.76 -14.36
N LYS A 358 3.66 24.11 -14.60
CA LYS A 358 4.06 25.45 -15.06
C LYS A 358 3.51 25.75 -16.46
N LYS A 359 3.65 24.83 -17.44
CA LYS A 359 3.11 25.01 -18.79
C LYS A 359 1.59 25.23 -18.79
N ARG A 360 0.86 24.45 -18.00
CA ARG A 360 -0.61 24.58 -17.88
C ARG A 360 -1.04 25.89 -17.20
N ALA A 361 -0.27 26.40 -16.26
CA ALA A 361 -0.53 27.69 -15.65
C ALA A 361 -0.32 28.86 -16.62
N ALA A 362 0.63 28.73 -17.56
CA ALA A 362 0.90 29.74 -18.59
C ALA A 362 -0.14 29.77 -19.73
N LEU A 363 -0.93 28.69 -19.88
CA LEU A 363 -1.99 28.57 -20.91
C LEU A 363 -3.38 28.99 -20.41
N LYS A 364 -3.51 29.33 -19.12
CA LYS A 364 -4.72 29.88 -18.50
C LYS A 364 -4.57 31.40 -18.30
#